data_5c391b14bc0d881b83237b590b2230f0
#
_entry.id   5c391b14bc0d881b83237b590b2230f0
#
_cell.length_a   1.000
_cell.length_b   1.000
_cell.length_c   1.000
_cell.angle_alpha   90.00
_cell.angle_beta   90.00
_cell.angle_gamma   90.00
#
_symmetry.space_group_name_H-M   'P 1'
#
loop_
_entity.id
_entity.type
_entity.pdbx_description
1 polymer ?
#
loop_
_entity_poly.entity_id
_entity_poly.type
_entity_poly.pdbx_seq_one_letter_code
_entity_poly.pdbx_strand_id
1 'polypeptide(L)'
;YSELFVVPCKKMMKALRIYSWGFFKLNGVRGLDDLYMRMALEMARKGKGWITPNPLVGAVIVKGGRVIGQGYHQKYGQPHAEVNAIASAKENVTGATLYVTLEPCSHFGKTPPCSDLLIEKNIKRVVVGTLDPNPLVAGKGIERLRSNGIEVVIGVLEEESQKLNEIFIKYIVTKEPFVIMKNAMSLDGKIATVTGESQWISGESSRKQVHSLRHELAGIMVGIETIIKDDPQLTSRTLNSRNPIRIVVDSQLRIPIASKVLTQQDKAKTIVATTRRANKEKLDMLKQMGIEVIVIKEKYERVDLRELMKVIGAKGIDSILLEGGANLNFSALEEGIVTPDSTITCEGVYKY
;
A
#
# COMPACT_ATOMS: atom_id res chain seq x y z
N TYR A 1 -25.56 -14.40 -17.05
CA TYR A 1 -24.72 -13.79 -18.10
C TYR A 1 -24.36 -12.40 -17.62
N SER A 2 -23.21 -12.23 -16.99
CA SER A 2 -22.66 -10.95 -16.58
C SER A 2 -21.39 -10.72 -17.40
N GLU A 3 -21.37 -9.63 -18.14
CA GLU A 3 -20.25 -9.20 -18.96
C GLU A 3 -19.02 -8.90 -18.08
N LEU A 4 -17.98 -9.67 -18.27
CA LEU A 4 -16.66 -9.39 -17.73
C LEU A 4 -16.04 -8.25 -18.55
N PHE A 5 -15.95 -7.07 -17.98
CA PHE A 5 -15.20 -5.97 -18.58
C PHE A 5 -13.70 -6.29 -18.56
N VAL A 6 -13.18 -6.69 -19.71
CA VAL A 6 -11.73 -6.78 -19.96
C VAL A 6 -11.23 -5.36 -20.19
N VAL A 7 -10.42 -4.84 -19.25
CA VAL A 7 -9.72 -3.56 -19.45
C VAL A 7 -8.47 -3.83 -20.29
N PRO A 8 -8.35 -3.31 -21.52
CA PRO A 8 -7.22 -3.60 -22.38
C PRO A 8 -5.92 -3.03 -21.81
N CYS A 9 -4.86 -3.82 -21.82
CA CYS A 9 -3.49 -3.51 -21.41
C CYS A 9 -2.93 -2.19 -22.01
N LYS A 10 -3.48 -1.68 -23.10
CA LYS A 10 -3.11 -0.39 -23.71
C LYS A 10 -3.32 0.84 -22.82
N LYS A 11 -4.26 0.81 -21.84
CA LYS A 11 -4.43 1.92 -20.88
C LYS A 11 -3.35 1.92 -19.80
N MET A 12 -2.83 0.75 -19.43
CA MET A 12 -1.72 0.62 -18.47
C MET A 12 -0.36 1.08 -19.04
N MET A 13 -0.11 0.87 -20.35
CA MET A 13 1.11 1.34 -21.01
C MET A 13 1.19 2.87 -21.15
N LYS A 14 0.07 3.58 -21.12
CA LYS A 14 0.08 5.06 -21.13
C LYS A 14 0.49 5.66 -19.78
N ALA A 15 0.26 4.97 -18.66
CA ALA A 15 0.71 5.43 -17.34
C ALA A 15 2.23 5.24 -17.11
N LEU A 16 2.87 4.29 -17.82
CA LEU A 16 4.30 3.97 -17.67
C LEU A 16 5.24 4.77 -18.58
N ARG A 17 4.73 5.63 -19.46
CA ARG A 17 5.52 6.40 -20.43
C ARG A 17 5.88 7.83 -20.00
N ILE A 18 5.72 8.20 -18.74
CA ILE A 18 6.03 9.54 -18.24
C ILE A 18 7.26 9.51 -17.29
N TYR A 19 8.34 8.92 -17.75
CA TYR A 19 9.68 9.10 -17.17
C TYR A 19 10.69 9.35 -18.27
N SER A 20 10.50 10.44 -19.01
CA SER A 20 11.58 11.13 -19.69
C SER A 20 11.34 12.62 -19.52
N TRP A 21 12.32 13.32 -18.97
CA TRP A 21 12.39 14.77 -18.94
C TRP A 21 12.21 15.32 -20.36
N GLY A 22 11.02 15.82 -20.63
CA GLY A 22 10.71 16.40 -21.93
C GLY A 22 9.29 16.96 -21.95
N PHE A 23 9.15 18.27 -21.84
CA PHE A 23 7.98 19.08 -22.15
C PHE A 23 6.64 18.60 -21.56
N PHE A 24 6.32 19.10 -20.35
CA PHE A 24 4.95 19.12 -19.85
C PHE A 24 4.06 19.89 -20.82
N LYS A 25 3.23 19.22 -21.62
CA LYS A 25 2.05 19.84 -22.21
C LYS A 25 1.13 20.21 -21.04
N LEU A 26 0.94 21.50 -20.83
CA LEU A 26 0.07 22.15 -19.82
C LEU A 26 -1.44 21.90 -20.09
N ASN A 27 -1.84 20.68 -20.39
CA ASN A 27 -3.25 20.33 -20.55
C ASN A 27 -3.79 19.83 -19.20
N GLY A 28 -4.43 20.73 -18.44
CA GLY A 28 -5.15 20.42 -17.20
C GLY A 28 -4.61 21.06 -15.90
N VAL A 29 -3.60 21.91 -15.96
CA VAL A 29 -3.17 22.70 -14.79
C VAL A 29 -4.09 23.92 -14.66
N ARG A 30 -4.98 23.90 -13.65
CA ARG A 30 -5.92 25.01 -13.39
C ARG A 30 -5.29 26.22 -12.69
N GLY A 31 -3.99 26.16 -12.34
CA GLY A 31 -3.28 27.23 -11.68
C GLY A 31 -1.92 26.81 -11.12
N LEU A 32 -1.23 27.77 -10.48
CA LEU A 32 0.07 27.53 -9.81
C LEU A 32 -0.07 26.55 -8.63
N ASP A 33 -1.23 26.52 -7.94
CA ASP A 33 -1.49 25.61 -6.83
C ASP A 33 -1.48 24.15 -7.29
N ASP A 34 -2.08 23.83 -8.45
CA ASP A 34 -2.03 22.49 -9.04
C ASP A 34 -0.59 22.05 -9.35
N LEU A 35 0.23 22.96 -9.89
CA LEU A 35 1.62 22.66 -10.21
C LEU A 35 2.41 22.25 -8.97
N TYR A 36 2.35 23.06 -7.91
CA TYR A 36 3.10 22.79 -6.69
C TYR A 36 2.54 21.59 -5.91
N MET A 37 1.22 21.36 -5.95
CA MET A 37 0.61 20.17 -5.37
C MET A 37 1.04 18.89 -6.12
N ARG A 38 1.17 18.91 -7.47
CA ARG A 38 1.75 17.79 -8.22
C ARG A 38 3.18 17.51 -7.78
N MET A 39 3.99 18.52 -7.54
CA MET A 39 5.33 18.32 -7.00
C MET A 39 5.30 17.68 -5.60
N ALA A 40 4.36 18.09 -4.74
CA ALA A 40 4.18 17.47 -3.43
C ALA A 40 3.74 15.99 -3.54
N LEU A 41 2.84 15.66 -4.47
CA LEU A 41 2.43 14.27 -4.77
C LEU A 41 3.61 13.41 -5.26
N GLU A 42 4.48 13.96 -6.14
CA GLU A 42 5.70 13.26 -6.57
C GLU A 42 6.67 13.01 -5.41
N MET A 43 6.80 13.97 -4.49
CA MET A 43 7.59 13.76 -3.28
C MET A 43 7.00 12.66 -2.41
N ALA A 44 5.67 12.65 -2.19
CA ALA A 44 4.99 11.65 -1.39
C ALA A 44 5.22 10.21 -1.90
N ARG A 45 5.23 10.00 -3.22
CA ARG A 45 5.48 8.69 -3.85
C ARG A 45 6.82 8.07 -3.47
N LYS A 46 7.83 8.87 -3.11
CA LYS A 46 9.15 8.38 -2.69
C LYS A 46 9.11 7.59 -1.37
N GLY A 47 8.07 7.77 -0.56
CA GLY A 47 7.85 7.04 0.69
C GLY A 47 7.27 5.63 0.53
N LYS A 48 6.85 5.24 -0.69
CA LYS A 48 6.23 3.92 -0.92
C LYS A 48 7.09 2.78 -0.39
N GLY A 49 6.43 1.81 0.24
CA GLY A 49 7.06 0.63 0.82
C GLY A 49 7.74 0.83 2.19
N TRP A 50 7.97 2.06 2.65
CA TRP A 50 8.74 2.33 3.87
C TRP A 50 7.92 2.87 5.04
N ILE A 51 6.73 3.40 4.77
CA ILE A 51 5.97 4.18 5.76
C ILE A 51 4.78 3.45 6.38
N THR A 52 4.43 2.26 5.87
CA THR A 52 3.31 1.43 6.37
C THR A 52 3.33 1.31 7.90
N PRO A 53 2.22 1.53 8.60
CA PRO A 53 0.87 1.84 8.12
C PRO A 53 0.54 3.35 8.02
N ASN A 54 1.55 4.23 7.95
CA ASN A 54 1.36 5.68 7.84
C ASN A 54 1.00 6.11 6.40
N PRO A 55 0.37 7.30 6.22
CA PRO A 55 0.05 7.83 4.91
C PRO A 55 1.28 8.29 4.14
N LEU A 56 1.19 8.25 2.81
CA LEU A 56 2.13 8.87 1.88
C LEU A 56 1.90 10.39 1.88
N VAL A 57 2.82 11.13 2.48
CA VAL A 57 2.74 12.59 2.55
C VAL A 57 3.97 13.22 1.92
N GLY A 58 3.73 14.22 1.08
CA GLY A 58 4.76 15.07 0.51
C GLY A 58 4.43 16.55 0.75
N ALA A 59 5.46 17.34 0.88
CA ALA A 59 5.36 18.76 1.14
C ALA A 59 6.34 19.59 0.29
N VAL A 60 5.88 20.74 -0.20
CA VAL A 60 6.68 21.69 -0.99
C VAL A 60 6.46 23.09 -0.44
N ILE A 61 7.55 23.82 -0.20
CA ILE A 61 7.53 25.21 0.29
C ILE A 61 7.89 26.15 -0.84
N VAL A 62 7.03 27.14 -1.07
CA VAL A 62 7.17 28.12 -2.17
C VAL A 62 7.22 29.53 -1.59
N LYS A 63 8.19 30.36 -2.04
CA LYS A 63 8.31 31.77 -1.69
C LYS A 63 8.67 32.57 -2.93
N GLY A 64 7.94 33.67 -3.18
CA GLY A 64 8.17 34.47 -4.38
C GLY A 64 8.10 33.68 -5.70
N GLY A 65 7.21 32.69 -5.80
CA GLY A 65 7.06 31.84 -6.99
C GLY A 65 8.17 30.77 -7.17
N ARG A 66 9.12 30.66 -6.24
CA ARG A 66 10.22 29.68 -6.29
C ARG A 66 10.06 28.62 -5.21
N VAL A 67 10.37 27.38 -5.55
CA VAL A 67 10.46 26.28 -4.57
C VAL A 67 11.73 26.48 -3.74
N ILE A 68 11.58 26.65 -2.42
CA ILE A 68 12.68 26.85 -1.48
C ILE A 68 12.95 25.64 -0.60
N GLY A 69 11.98 24.74 -0.42
CA GLY A 69 12.11 23.50 0.34
C GLY A 69 11.14 22.44 -0.13
N GLN A 70 11.50 21.17 0.08
CA GLN A 70 10.64 20.03 -0.26
C GLN A 70 10.97 18.84 0.64
N GLY A 71 9.95 18.06 0.98
CA GLY A 71 10.11 16.92 1.87
C GLY A 71 9.01 15.89 1.68
N TYR A 72 9.22 14.71 2.23
CA TYR A 72 8.22 13.64 2.28
C TYR A 72 8.42 12.80 3.54
N HIS A 73 7.41 12.08 3.96
CA HIS A 73 7.53 11.11 5.05
C HIS A 73 8.34 9.92 4.57
N GLN A 74 9.58 9.78 5.07
CA GLN A 74 10.56 8.85 4.51
C GLN A 74 10.41 7.42 5.03
N LYS A 75 10.11 7.28 6.31
CA LYS A 75 10.01 5.98 6.98
C LYS A 75 9.13 6.08 8.23
N TYR A 76 8.43 4.99 8.55
CA TYR A 76 7.64 4.88 9.77
C TYR A 76 8.43 5.31 11.02
N GLY A 77 7.84 6.22 11.80
CA GLY A 77 8.43 6.76 13.03
C GLY A 77 9.49 7.86 12.82
N GLN A 78 9.79 8.25 11.59
CA GLN A 78 10.66 9.39 11.27
C GLN A 78 9.84 10.69 11.09
N PRO A 79 10.51 11.86 10.94
CA PRO A 79 9.86 13.16 10.75
C PRO A 79 8.84 13.14 9.59
N HIS A 80 7.78 13.95 9.76
CA HIS A 80 6.75 14.12 8.75
C HIS A 80 7.26 14.97 7.56
N ALA A 81 6.49 15.00 6.48
CA ALA A 81 6.85 15.70 5.24
C ALA A 81 7.11 17.19 5.44
N GLU A 82 6.30 17.84 6.27
CA GLU A 82 6.39 19.27 6.60
C GLU A 82 7.72 19.59 7.32
N VAL A 83 8.10 18.77 8.29
CA VAL A 83 9.37 18.89 9.02
C VAL A 83 10.54 18.76 8.05
N ASN A 84 10.50 17.74 7.18
CA ASN A 84 11.54 17.49 6.17
C ASN A 84 11.60 18.63 5.14
N ALA A 85 10.44 19.17 4.74
CA ALA A 85 10.39 20.31 3.80
C ALA A 85 11.02 21.58 4.41
N ILE A 86 10.72 21.87 5.68
CA ILE A 86 11.32 23.01 6.40
C ILE A 86 12.83 22.80 6.58
N ALA A 87 13.25 21.60 6.97
CA ALA A 87 14.67 21.29 7.16
C ALA A 87 15.48 21.38 5.85
N SER A 88 14.86 21.13 4.70
CA SER A 88 15.50 21.23 3.38
C SER A 88 15.50 22.65 2.80
N ALA A 89 14.83 23.60 3.45
CA ALA A 89 14.67 24.94 2.94
C ALA A 89 16.02 25.68 2.87
N LYS A 90 16.27 26.32 1.72
CA LYS A 90 17.53 27.05 1.45
C LYS A 90 17.51 28.48 1.92
N GLU A 91 16.35 28.96 2.36
CA GLU A 91 16.16 30.34 2.89
C GLU A 91 15.04 30.32 3.96
N ASN A 92 14.87 31.44 4.67
CA ASN A 92 13.85 31.56 5.71
C ASN A 92 12.44 31.37 5.14
N VAL A 93 11.68 30.43 5.74
CA VAL A 93 10.35 30.06 5.31
C VAL A 93 9.24 31.02 5.75
N THR A 94 9.53 32.00 6.59
CA THR A 94 8.56 33.02 7.03
C THR A 94 7.87 33.69 5.85
N GLY A 95 6.53 33.72 5.87
CA GLY A 95 5.70 34.28 4.80
C GLY A 95 5.56 33.44 3.55
N ALA A 96 6.12 32.20 3.54
CA ALA A 96 6.01 31.28 2.42
C ALA A 96 4.63 30.60 2.35
N THR A 97 4.36 29.92 1.23
CA THR A 97 3.24 29.01 1.05
C THR A 97 3.74 27.56 1.15
N LEU A 98 3.09 26.75 1.97
CA LEU A 98 3.29 25.28 2.02
C LEU A 98 2.20 24.58 1.21
N TYR A 99 2.60 23.66 0.34
CA TYR A 99 1.74 22.69 -0.32
C TYR A 99 1.96 21.32 0.32
N VAL A 100 0.91 20.67 0.78
CA VAL A 100 0.99 19.36 1.46
C VAL A 100 -0.14 18.47 1.01
N THR A 101 0.17 17.22 0.72
CA THR A 101 -0.81 16.27 0.12
C THR A 101 -1.89 15.78 1.09
N LEU A 102 -1.67 15.90 2.39
CA LEU A 102 -2.61 15.51 3.45
C LEU A 102 -2.64 16.58 4.54
N GLU A 103 -3.76 16.72 5.24
CA GLU A 103 -3.94 17.64 6.36
C GLU A 103 -2.78 17.55 7.38
N PRO A 104 -2.11 18.66 7.76
CA PRO A 104 -1.10 18.68 8.80
C PRO A 104 -1.65 18.21 10.14
N CYS A 105 -0.96 17.29 10.80
CA CYS A 105 -1.42 16.73 12.07
C CYS A 105 -1.49 17.79 13.18
N SER A 106 -2.51 17.64 14.08
CA SER A 106 -2.76 18.55 15.21
C SER A 106 -2.63 17.86 16.56
N HIS A 107 -2.29 16.59 16.62
CA HIS A 107 -2.14 15.82 17.85
C HIS A 107 -0.67 15.52 18.16
N PHE A 108 -0.33 15.43 19.42
CA PHE A 108 0.96 14.96 19.88
C PHE A 108 1.05 13.44 19.68
N GLY A 109 1.94 13.03 18.78
CA GLY A 109 2.32 11.65 18.59
C GLY A 109 3.73 11.39 19.12
N LYS A 110 4.57 10.74 18.31
CA LYS A 110 6.01 10.62 18.58
C LYS A 110 6.77 11.94 18.35
N THR A 111 6.18 12.85 17.61
CA THR A 111 6.70 14.19 17.31
C THR A 111 5.64 15.25 17.63
N PRO A 112 6.03 16.51 17.88
CA PRO A 112 5.08 17.61 18.01
C PRO A 112 4.21 17.75 16.76
N PRO A 113 2.99 18.34 16.90
CA PRO A 113 2.09 18.56 15.77
C PRO A 113 2.71 19.39 14.65
N CYS A 114 2.52 18.98 13.39
CA CYS A 114 2.99 19.76 12.25
C CYS A 114 2.30 21.14 12.15
N SER A 115 1.00 21.22 12.54
CA SER A 115 0.29 22.49 12.60
C SER A 115 1.00 23.52 13.50
N ASP A 116 1.53 23.10 14.65
CA ASP A 116 2.25 23.98 15.58
C ASP A 116 3.58 24.45 14.99
N LEU A 117 4.30 23.55 14.34
CA LEU A 117 5.53 23.89 13.64
C LEU A 117 5.28 24.94 12.55
N LEU A 118 4.21 24.81 11.76
CA LEU A 118 3.88 25.75 10.70
C LEU A 118 3.53 27.14 11.26
N ILE A 119 2.84 27.21 12.39
CA ILE A 119 2.55 28.44 13.12
C ILE A 119 3.86 29.09 13.63
N GLU A 120 4.71 28.32 14.32
CA GLU A 120 6.01 28.78 14.83
C GLU A 120 6.90 29.37 13.72
N LYS A 121 6.90 28.72 12.55
CA LYS A 121 7.70 29.16 11.40
C LYS A 121 7.07 30.31 10.61
N ASN A 122 5.92 30.81 11.05
CA ASN A 122 5.20 31.93 10.43
C ASN A 122 4.93 31.68 8.93
N ILE A 123 4.46 30.48 8.59
CA ILE A 123 3.98 30.19 7.24
C ILE A 123 2.72 31.03 7.00
N LYS A 124 2.64 31.69 5.84
CA LYS A 124 1.53 32.60 5.51
C LYS A 124 0.31 31.86 4.97
N ARG A 125 0.54 30.83 4.18
CA ARG A 125 -0.51 30.09 3.46
C ARG A 125 -0.21 28.60 3.43
N VAL A 126 -1.22 27.76 3.64
CA VAL A 126 -1.14 26.29 3.52
C VAL A 126 -2.16 25.81 2.51
N VAL A 127 -1.72 25.07 1.51
CA VAL A 127 -2.55 24.43 0.49
C VAL A 127 -2.52 22.93 0.72
N VAL A 128 -3.69 22.35 0.96
CA VAL A 128 -3.88 20.95 1.36
C VAL A 128 -4.55 20.17 0.24
N GLY A 129 -4.00 19.00 -0.10
CA GLY A 129 -4.57 18.09 -1.08
C GLY A 129 -5.88 17.49 -0.59
N THR A 130 -5.88 16.80 0.53
CA THR A 130 -7.08 16.20 1.13
C THR A 130 -7.04 16.26 2.65
N LEU A 131 -8.21 16.21 3.30
CA LEU A 131 -8.35 16.10 4.74
C LEU A 131 -7.91 14.71 5.24
N ASP A 132 -7.49 14.62 6.50
CA ASP A 132 -7.23 13.33 7.14
C ASP A 132 -8.58 12.60 7.34
N PRO A 133 -8.75 11.38 6.84
CA PRO A 133 -9.98 10.61 6.99
C PRO A 133 -10.22 10.10 8.42
N ASN A 134 -9.23 10.22 9.30
CA ASN A 134 -9.35 9.82 10.70
C ASN A 134 -10.30 10.77 11.44
N PRO A 135 -11.47 10.32 11.96
CA PRO A 135 -12.42 11.19 12.64
C PRO A 135 -11.85 11.90 13.89
N LEU A 136 -10.77 11.37 14.46
CA LEU A 136 -10.08 11.99 15.59
C LEU A 136 -9.23 13.20 15.21
N VAL A 137 -8.89 13.33 13.93
CA VAL A 137 -7.96 14.35 13.39
C VAL A 137 -8.67 15.31 12.44
N ALA A 138 -9.58 14.78 11.62
CA ALA A 138 -10.26 15.47 10.52
C ALA A 138 -10.65 16.93 10.82
N GLY A 139 -10.09 17.88 10.11
CA GLY A 139 -10.36 19.31 10.21
C GLY A 139 -9.68 20.04 11.37
N LYS A 140 -9.17 19.37 12.38
CA LYS A 140 -8.57 20.00 13.58
C LYS A 140 -7.25 20.72 13.27
N GLY A 141 -6.43 20.14 12.37
CA GLY A 141 -5.20 20.78 11.89
C GLY A 141 -5.50 22.06 11.12
N ILE A 142 -6.51 22.01 10.26
CA ILE A 142 -6.97 23.16 9.47
C ILE A 142 -7.52 24.28 10.38
N GLU A 143 -8.38 23.93 11.33
CA GLU A 143 -8.96 24.88 12.29
C GLU A 143 -7.86 25.58 13.10
N ARG A 144 -6.87 24.82 13.58
CA ARG A 144 -5.74 25.34 14.34
C ARG A 144 -4.90 26.32 13.52
N LEU A 145 -4.63 26.03 12.25
CA LEU A 145 -3.92 26.93 11.35
C LEU A 145 -4.71 28.22 11.11
N ARG A 146 -6.01 28.12 10.79
CA ARG A 146 -6.88 29.29 10.55
C ARG A 146 -7.03 30.20 11.77
N SER A 147 -7.20 29.62 12.95
CA SER A 147 -7.32 30.38 14.21
C SER A 147 -6.04 31.16 14.57
N ASN A 148 -4.89 30.78 13.96
CA ASN A 148 -3.62 31.51 14.09
C ASN A 148 -3.30 32.42 12.88
N GLY A 149 -4.31 32.74 12.06
CA GLY A 149 -4.18 33.71 10.97
C GLY A 149 -3.53 33.17 9.69
N ILE A 150 -3.36 31.85 9.57
CA ILE A 150 -2.82 31.24 8.36
C ILE A 150 -3.95 31.03 7.35
N GLU A 151 -3.77 31.49 6.12
CA GLU A 151 -4.68 31.19 5.01
C GLU A 151 -4.62 29.70 4.66
N VAL A 152 -5.78 29.00 4.63
CA VAL A 152 -5.82 27.57 4.30
C VAL A 152 -6.78 27.29 3.16
N VAL A 153 -6.25 26.74 2.07
CA VAL A 153 -6.98 26.22 0.89
C VAL A 153 -6.97 24.69 0.95
N ILE A 154 -8.11 24.05 0.66
CA ILE A 154 -8.29 22.59 0.75
C ILE A 154 -8.81 22.07 -0.58
N GLY A 155 -8.47 20.82 -0.93
CA GLY A 155 -9.03 20.12 -2.08
C GLY A 155 -8.28 20.34 -3.38
N VAL A 156 -7.04 20.82 -3.34
CA VAL A 156 -6.22 20.95 -4.54
C VAL A 156 -5.67 19.59 -4.94
N LEU A 157 -6.10 19.08 -6.09
CA LEU A 157 -5.84 17.70 -6.55
C LEU A 157 -6.28 16.64 -5.52
N GLU A 158 -7.50 16.81 -5.01
CA GLU A 158 -8.02 15.97 -3.94
C GLU A 158 -8.14 14.51 -4.37
N GLU A 159 -8.67 14.23 -5.56
CA GLU A 159 -8.81 12.86 -6.07
C GLU A 159 -7.47 12.15 -6.19
N GLU A 160 -6.43 12.84 -6.71
CA GLU A 160 -5.08 12.29 -6.81
C GLU A 160 -4.45 12.06 -5.44
N SER A 161 -4.71 12.94 -4.47
CA SER A 161 -4.24 12.83 -3.09
C SER A 161 -4.90 11.65 -2.36
N GLN A 162 -6.19 11.46 -2.54
CA GLN A 162 -6.95 10.33 -2.01
C GLN A 162 -6.52 9.02 -2.67
N LYS A 163 -6.37 8.99 -4.00
CA LYS A 163 -5.92 7.81 -4.73
C LYS A 163 -4.52 7.38 -4.32
N LEU A 164 -3.62 8.34 -4.07
CA LEU A 164 -2.28 8.04 -3.56
C LEU A 164 -2.33 7.36 -2.18
N ASN A 165 -3.31 7.70 -1.36
CA ASN A 165 -3.47 7.24 0.01
C ASN A 165 -4.62 6.24 0.20
N GLU A 166 -5.13 5.61 -0.87
CA GLU A 166 -6.29 4.70 -0.80
C GLU A 166 -6.11 3.55 0.21
N ILE A 167 -4.89 3.03 0.35
CA ILE A 167 -4.54 2.00 1.34
C ILE A 167 -4.73 2.54 2.76
N PHE A 168 -4.12 3.68 3.05
CA PHE A 168 -4.23 4.34 4.35
C PHE A 168 -5.67 4.69 4.68
N ILE A 169 -6.40 5.29 3.72
CA ILE A 169 -7.79 5.73 3.89
C ILE A 169 -8.68 4.53 4.27
N LYS A 170 -8.61 3.44 3.50
CA LYS A 170 -9.37 2.23 3.84
C LYS A 170 -9.01 1.71 5.22
N TYR A 171 -7.72 1.55 5.49
CA TYR A 171 -7.27 0.95 6.76
C TYR A 171 -7.63 1.81 7.98
N ILE A 172 -7.48 3.14 7.91
CA ILE A 172 -7.79 4.00 9.06
C ILE A 172 -9.27 4.03 9.39
N VAL A 173 -10.13 3.93 8.37
CA VAL A 173 -11.59 3.94 8.50
C VAL A 173 -12.14 2.57 8.92
N THR A 174 -11.69 1.48 8.30
CA THR A 174 -12.27 0.15 8.48
C THR A 174 -11.49 -0.73 9.45
N LYS A 175 -10.23 -0.42 9.72
CA LYS A 175 -9.25 -1.27 10.44
C LYS A 175 -9.01 -2.62 9.77
N GLU A 176 -9.40 -2.76 8.52
CA GLU A 176 -9.16 -3.95 7.69
C GLU A 176 -8.14 -3.64 6.59
N PRO A 177 -7.32 -4.64 6.16
CA PRO A 177 -6.34 -4.44 5.11
C PRO A 177 -6.96 -4.04 3.76
N PHE A 178 -6.24 -3.26 2.99
CA PHE A 178 -6.49 -3.08 1.57
C PHE A 178 -5.96 -4.30 0.81
N VAL A 179 -6.84 -5.06 0.15
CA VAL A 179 -6.45 -6.30 -0.53
C VAL A 179 -6.40 -6.09 -2.04
N ILE A 180 -5.20 -6.23 -2.61
CA ILE A 180 -4.98 -6.27 -4.05
C ILE A 180 -4.92 -7.74 -4.50
N MET A 181 -5.82 -8.16 -5.36
CA MET A 181 -5.78 -9.49 -5.95
C MET A 181 -4.96 -9.48 -7.24
N LYS A 182 -3.89 -10.28 -7.28
CA LYS A 182 -3.05 -10.44 -8.47
C LYS A 182 -3.27 -11.82 -9.09
N ASN A 183 -3.66 -11.85 -10.35
CA ASN A 183 -3.78 -13.05 -11.15
C ASN A 183 -2.72 -13.08 -12.26
N ALA A 184 -2.24 -14.29 -12.61
CA ALA A 184 -1.52 -14.55 -13.83
C ALA A 184 -2.30 -15.59 -14.62
N MET A 185 -2.75 -15.24 -15.84
CA MET A 185 -3.53 -16.11 -16.68
C MET A 185 -3.21 -15.93 -18.16
N SER A 186 -3.48 -16.94 -18.97
CA SER A 186 -3.46 -16.82 -20.42
C SER A 186 -4.63 -15.95 -20.90
N LEU A 187 -4.61 -15.58 -22.18
CA LEU A 187 -5.66 -14.73 -22.77
C LEU A 187 -7.07 -15.39 -22.70
N ASP A 188 -7.10 -16.74 -22.67
CA ASP A 188 -8.32 -17.54 -22.50
C ASP A 188 -8.63 -17.87 -21.02
N GLY A 189 -7.98 -17.19 -20.06
CA GLY A 189 -8.27 -17.25 -18.63
C GLY A 189 -7.69 -18.47 -17.88
N LYS A 190 -6.75 -19.22 -18.46
CA LYS A 190 -6.15 -20.38 -17.82
C LYS A 190 -4.94 -19.99 -16.98
N ILE A 191 -4.85 -20.56 -15.77
CA ILE A 191 -3.78 -20.27 -14.79
C ILE A 191 -2.68 -21.33 -14.76
N ALA A 192 -2.88 -22.45 -15.45
CA ALA A 192 -1.91 -23.55 -15.61
C ALA A 192 -2.29 -24.42 -16.80
N THR A 193 -1.35 -25.25 -17.28
CA THR A 193 -1.60 -26.33 -18.22
C THR A 193 -2.40 -27.47 -17.56
N VAL A 194 -2.86 -28.42 -18.34
CA VAL A 194 -3.52 -29.66 -17.82
C VAL A 194 -2.58 -30.50 -16.95
N THR A 195 -1.27 -30.38 -17.15
CA THR A 195 -0.22 -31.02 -16.33
C THR A 195 0.11 -30.24 -15.06
N GLY A 196 -0.48 -29.05 -14.88
CA GLY A 196 -0.27 -28.18 -13.72
C GLY A 196 0.93 -27.22 -13.84
N GLU A 197 1.60 -27.17 -14.98
CA GLU A 197 2.67 -26.19 -15.22
C GLU A 197 2.11 -24.78 -15.38
N SER A 198 2.71 -23.81 -14.66
CA SER A 198 2.27 -22.40 -14.65
C SER A 198 3.41 -21.40 -14.93
N GLN A 199 4.63 -21.88 -15.15
CA GLN A 199 5.81 -21.03 -15.37
C GLN A 199 6.21 -21.07 -16.86
N TRP A 200 6.29 -19.94 -17.60
CA TRP A 200 5.98 -18.56 -17.16
C TRP A 200 4.83 -18.03 -18.00
N ILE A 201 3.70 -17.77 -17.38
CA ILE A 201 2.53 -17.18 -18.07
C ILE A 201 2.79 -15.70 -18.36
N SER A 202 3.41 -14.97 -17.40
CA SER A 202 3.63 -13.53 -17.50
C SER A 202 5.04 -13.18 -17.91
N GLY A 203 5.20 -12.08 -18.67
CA GLY A 203 6.49 -11.55 -19.09
C GLY A 203 7.34 -11.00 -17.94
N GLU A 204 8.62 -10.71 -18.22
CA GLU A 204 9.58 -10.20 -17.23
C GLU A 204 9.14 -8.86 -16.61
N SER A 205 8.58 -7.96 -17.43
CA SER A 205 8.08 -6.65 -16.98
C SER A 205 6.99 -6.80 -15.93
N SER A 206 6.02 -7.70 -16.15
CA SER A 206 4.94 -7.99 -15.19
C SER A 206 5.49 -8.58 -13.89
N ARG A 207 6.49 -9.47 -13.98
CA ARG A 207 7.15 -10.03 -12.78
C ARG A 207 7.89 -8.95 -11.98
N LYS A 208 8.58 -8.01 -12.63
CA LYS A 208 9.20 -6.86 -11.96
C LYS A 208 8.16 -6.02 -11.20
N GLN A 209 7.01 -5.76 -11.83
CA GLN A 209 5.92 -5.03 -11.18
C GLN A 209 5.38 -5.76 -9.95
N VAL A 210 5.21 -7.10 -10.01
CA VAL A 210 4.82 -7.89 -8.85
C VAL A 210 5.83 -7.77 -7.70
N HIS A 211 7.14 -7.78 -8.01
CA HIS A 211 8.17 -7.56 -6.99
C HIS A 211 8.13 -6.16 -6.38
N SER A 212 7.75 -5.13 -7.15
CA SER A 212 7.49 -3.78 -6.63
C SER A 212 6.30 -3.78 -5.67
N LEU A 213 5.19 -4.44 -6.03
CA LEU A 213 4.03 -4.58 -5.15
C LEU A 213 4.35 -5.31 -3.85
N ARG A 214 5.19 -6.36 -3.89
CA ARG A 214 5.67 -7.05 -2.69
C ARG A 214 6.53 -6.16 -1.79
N HIS A 215 7.18 -5.15 -2.34
CA HIS A 215 7.86 -4.13 -1.56
C HIS A 215 6.89 -3.11 -0.97
N GLU A 216 5.92 -2.66 -1.76
CA GLU A 216 5.00 -1.58 -1.39
C GLU A 216 3.96 -2.02 -0.34
N LEU A 217 3.47 -3.27 -0.41
CA LEU A 217 2.40 -3.77 0.45
C LEU A 217 2.94 -4.44 1.73
N ALA A 218 2.17 -4.36 2.81
CA ALA A 218 2.59 -4.87 4.12
C ALA A 218 2.64 -6.38 4.19
N GLY A 219 1.71 -7.07 3.54
CA GLY A 219 1.59 -8.52 3.53
C GLY A 219 1.45 -9.12 2.13
N ILE A 220 1.79 -10.40 2.02
CA ILE A 220 1.50 -11.24 0.87
C ILE A 220 0.74 -12.49 1.34
N MET A 221 -0.39 -12.79 0.71
CA MET A 221 -1.26 -13.90 1.10
C MET A 221 -1.36 -14.94 -0.01
N VAL A 222 -1.15 -16.20 0.37
CA VAL A 222 -1.27 -17.37 -0.51
C VAL A 222 -2.02 -18.51 0.18
N GLY A 223 -2.59 -19.42 -0.62
CA GLY A 223 -3.14 -20.66 -0.12
C GLY A 223 -2.07 -21.75 0.04
N ILE A 224 -2.38 -22.75 0.86
CA ILE A 224 -1.47 -23.87 1.15
C ILE A 224 -1.04 -24.64 -0.10
N GLU A 225 -1.91 -24.78 -1.11
CA GLU A 225 -1.55 -25.47 -2.35
C GLU A 225 -0.37 -24.82 -3.09
N THR A 226 -0.28 -23.49 -3.06
CA THR A 226 0.86 -22.75 -3.63
C THR A 226 2.16 -23.09 -2.90
N ILE A 227 2.12 -23.25 -1.57
CA ILE A 227 3.30 -23.65 -0.79
C ILE A 227 3.71 -25.08 -1.11
N ILE A 228 2.76 -26.01 -1.18
CA ILE A 228 3.04 -27.44 -1.45
C ILE A 228 3.60 -27.64 -2.86
N LYS A 229 3.06 -26.92 -3.86
CA LYS A 229 3.46 -27.10 -5.26
C LYS A 229 4.75 -26.40 -5.63
N ASP A 230 4.89 -25.12 -5.19
CA ASP A 230 5.91 -24.22 -5.73
C ASP A 230 7.03 -23.93 -4.72
N ASP A 231 6.84 -24.22 -3.44
CA ASP A 231 7.72 -23.86 -2.32
C ASP A 231 8.34 -22.44 -2.49
N PRO A 232 7.52 -21.40 -2.65
CA PRO A 232 7.97 -20.08 -3.00
C PRO A 232 8.58 -19.35 -1.79
N GLN A 233 9.51 -18.43 -2.03
CA GLN A 233 10.04 -17.57 -0.96
C GLN A 233 9.09 -16.43 -0.57
N LEU A 234 8.24 -15.96 -1.48
CA LEU A 234 7.30 -14.85 -1.31
C LEU A 234 7.98 -13.54 -0.85
N THR A 235 9.17 -13.28 -1.37
CA THR A 235 9.96 -12.07 -1.09
C THR A 235 9.95 -11.11 -2.26
N SER A 236 10.22 -9.83 -1.99
CA SER A 236 10.61 -8.87 -3.02
C SER A 236 12.03 -9.19 -3.51
N ARG A 237 12.31 -8.91 -4.78
CA ARG A 237 13.65 -9.07 -5.38
C ARG A 237 14.12 -7.76 -6.02
N THR A 238 13.50 -6.63 -5.65
CA THR A 238 13.95 -5.30 -6.09
C THR A 238 15.09 -4.83 -5.20
N LEU A 239 15.99 -4.03 -5.78
CA LEU A 239 17.11 -3.47 -5.04
C LEU A 239 16.60 -2.57 -3.89
N ASN A 240 17.22 -2.67 -2.72
CA ASN A 240 16.86 -1.89 -1.52
C ASN A 240 15.37 -1.99 -1.16
N SER A 241 14.79 -3.19 -1.26
CA SER A 241 13.39 -3.41 -0.90
C SER A 241 13.23 -4.05 0.48
N ARG A 242 12.08 -3.81 1.12
CA ARG A 242 11.62 -4.62 2.25
C ARG A 242 10.82 -5.81 1.73
N ASN A 243 10.78 -6.88 2.52
CA ASN A 243 9.91 -8.02 2.26
C ASN A 243 8.57 -7.87 2.98
N PRO A 244 7.46 -8.30 2.37
CA PRO A 244 6.16 -8.34 3.02
C PRO A 244 6.09 -9.45 4.08
N ILE A 245 5.18 -9.33 5.04
CA ILE A 245 4.81 -10.42 5.94
C ILE A 245 4.09 -11.48 5.11
N ARG A 246 4.54 -12.73 5.20
CA ARG A 246 3.93 -13.86 4.48
C ARG A 246 2.73 -14.38 5.26
N ILE A 247 1.59 -14.52 4.63
CA ILE A 247 0.35 -15.02 5.21
C ILE A 247 -0.04 -16.27 4.43
N VAL A 248 0.01 -17.42 5.08
CA VAL A 248 -0.37 -18.71 4.47
C VAL A 248 -1.73 -19.14 5.02
N VAL A 249 -2.72 -19.28 4.13
CA VAL A 249 -4.06 -19.77 4.49
C VAL A 249 -4.07 -21.30 4.36
N ASP A 250 -4.15 -21.99 5.51
CA ASP A 250 -4.04 -23.44 5.61
C ASP A 250 -5.00 -24.02 6.66
N SER A 251 -6.23 -24.26 6.27
CA SER A 251 -7.31 -24.67 7.17
C SER A 251 -7.02 -25.93 8.01
N GLN A 252 -6.19 -26.84 7.54
CA GLN A 252 -5.84 -28.10 8.21
C GLN A 252 -4.38 -28.19 8.65
N LEU A 253 -3.63 -27.11 8.50
CA LEU A 253 -2.21 -27.05 8.85
C LEU A 253 -1.36 -28.09 8.11
N ARG A 254 -1.57 -28.23 6.78
CA ARG A 254 -0.85 -29.18 5.91
C ARG A 254 0.55 -28.71 5.52
N ILE A 255 0.91 -27.46 5.81
CA ILE A 255 2.17 -26.83 5.40
C ILE A 255 3.37 -27.74 5.72
N PRO A 256 4.28 -28.03 4.76
CA PRO A 256 5.49 -28.80 5.01
C PRO A 256 6.44 -28.02 5.93
N ILE A 257 6.96 -28.67 6.97
CA ILE A 257 7.88 -28.05 7.94
C ILE A 257 9.15 -27.51 7.28
N ALA A 258 9.64 -28.17 6.23
CA ALA A 258 10.83 -27.78 5.48
C ALA A 258 10.58 -26.65 4.46
N SER A 259 9.34 -26.14 4.32
CA SER A 259 9.02 -25.10 3.34
C SER A 259 9.82 -23.82 3.59
N LYS A 260 10.23 -23.14 2.51
CA LYS A 260 11.03 -21.90 2.56
C LYS A 260 10.38 -20.80 3.38
N VAL A 261 9.05 -20.71 3.35
CA VAL A 261 8.32 -19.71 4.15
C VAL A 261 8.42 -19.95 5.65
N LEU A 262 8.67 -21.17 6.10
CA LEU A 262 8.89 -21.49 7.51
C LEU A 262 10.38 -21.42 7.91
N THR A 263 11.29 -21.88 7.04
CA THR A 263 12.72 -21.98 7.36
C THR A 263 13.49 -20.67 7.16
N GLN A 264 12.96 -19.71 6.40
CA GLN A 264 13.62 -18.43 6.10
C GLN A 264 12.92 -17.26 6.80
N GLN A 265 12.77 -17.34 8.13
CA GLN A 265 12.15 -16.27 8.94
C GLN A 265 13.04 -15.02 9.09
N ASP A 266 14.33 -15.16 8.83
CA ASP A 266 15.31 -14.08 8.71
C ASP A 266 15.00 -13.15 7.53
N LYS A 267 14.52 -13.71 6.41
CA LYS A 267 14.17 -12.93 5.23
C LYS A 267 12.83 -12.22 5.36
N ALA A 268 11.81 -12.90 5.88
CA ALA A 268 10.48 -12.34 6.11
C ALA A 268 9.73 -13.15 7.17
N LYS A 269 8.92 -12.48 7.98
CA LYS A 269 8.06 -13.16 8.96
C LYS A 269 6.92 -13.90 8.27
N THR A 270 6.48 -15.01 8.86
CA THR A 270 5.37 -15.81 8.37
C THR A 270 4.28 -15.95 9.42
N ILE A 271 3.05 -15.72 9.01
CA ILE A 271 1.82 -16.01 9.75
C ILE A 271 1.12 -17.17 9.02
N VAL A 272 0.75 -18.22 9.75
CA VAL A 272 -0.05 -19.30 9.23
C VAL A 272 -1.46 -19.18 9.81
N ALA A 273 -2.45 -18.94 8.96
CA ALA A 273 -3.85 -18.90 9.36
C ALA A 273 -4.49 -20.29 9.18
N THR A 274 -5.00 -20.85 10.27
CA THR A 274 -5.57 -22.20 10.30
C THR A 274 -6.92 -22.22 11.03
N THR A 275 -7.56 -23.40 11.09
CA THR A 275 -8.82 -23.60 11.83
C THR A 275 -8.59 -24.54 13.01
N ARG A 276 -9.65 -24.80 13.78
CA ARG A 276 -9.61 -25.78 14.87
C ARG A 276 -9.41 -27.24 14.40
N ARG A 277 -9.46 -27.49 13.09
CA ARG A 277 -9.20 -28.79 12.46
C ARG A 277 -7.70 -29.09 12.33
N ALA A 278 -6.84 -28.11 12.66
CA ALA A 278 -5.39 -28.29 12.62
C ALA A 278 -4.94 -29.36 13.62
N ASN A 279 -3.96 -30.16 13.22
CA ASN A 279 -3.31 -31.10 14.14
C ASN A 279 -2.61 -30.32 15.26
N LYS A 280 -2.95 -30.64 16.51
CA LYS A 280 -2.46 -29.93 17.68
C LYS A 280 -0.95 -30.03 17.87
N GLU A 281 -0.39 -31.23 17.65
CA GLU A 281 1.07 -31.47 17.79
C GLU A 281 1.85 -30.60 16.79
N LYS A 282 1.37 -30.54 15.54
CA LYS A 282 1.99 -29.70 14.51
C LYS A 282 1.85 -28.21 14.80
N LEU A 283 0.71 -27.79 15.36
CA LEU A 283 0.50 -26.42 15.81
C LEU A 283 1.49 -26.03 16.88
N ASP A 284 1.71 -26.88 17.87
CA ASP A 284 2.66 -26.65 18.96
C ASP A 284 4.11 -26.66 18.43
N MET A 285 4.43 -27.55 17.50
CA MET A 285 5.73 -27.58 16.82
C MET A 285 6.02 -26.26 16.09
N LEU A 286 5.08 -25.76 15.30
CA LEU A 286 5.27 -24.49 14.58
C LEU A 286 5.46 -23.30 15.54
N LYS A 287 4.73 -23.26 16.64
CA LYS A 287 4.92 -22.25 17.69
C LYS A 287 6.31 -22.33 18.33
N GLN A 288 6.82 -23.54 18.61
CA GLN A 288 8.17 -23.75 19.13
C GLN A 288 9.25 -23.29 18.13
N MET A 289 8.98 -23.40 16.84
CA MET A 289 9.85 -22.85 15.78
C MET A 289 9.75 -21.30 15.67
N GLY A 290 8.95 -20.64 16.52
CA GLY A 290 8.76 -19.20 16.47
C GLY A 290 7.85 -18.73 15.32
N ILE A 291 7.08 -19.65 14.71
CA ILE A 291 6.10 -19.31 13.68
C ILE A 291 4.81 -18.82 14.31
N GLU A 292 4.31 -17.72 13.86
CA GLU A 292 3.02 -17.23 14.31
C GLU A 292 1.88 -18.01 13.65
N VAL A 293 1.12 -18.77 14.47
CA VAL A 293 -0.05 -19.52 14.01
C VAL A 293 -1.31 -18.91 14.61
N ILE A 294 -2.24 -18.50 13.75
CA ILE A 294 -3.53 -17.91 14.12
C ILE A 294 -4.63 -18.92 13.82
N VAL A 295 -5.42 -19.26 14.86
CA VAL A 295 -6.59 -20.12 14.72
C VAL A 295 -7.81 -19.25 14.48
N ILE A 296 -8.37 -19.31 13.29
CA ILE A 296 -9.54 -18.54 12.83
C ILE A 296 -10.79 -19.44 12.84
N LYS A 297 -11.96 -18.84 12.96
CA LYS A 297 -13.23 -19.56 12.80
C LYS A 297 -13.33 -20.21 11.41
N GLU A 298 -14.09 -21.28 11.37
CA GLU A 298 -14.38 -21.97 10.11
C GLU A 298 -15.62 -21.40 9.44
N LYS A 299 -15.56 -21.34 8.13
CA LYS A 299 -16.67 -21.11 7.23
C LYS A 299 -16.56 -22.10 6.08
N TYR A 300 -17.57 -22.96 5.90
CA TYR A 300 -17.53 -24.03 4.89
C TYR A 300 -16.25 -24.89 4.94
N GLU A 301 -15.85 -25.32 6.14
CA GLU A 301 -14.64 -26.11 6.41
C GLU A 301 -13.31 -25.43 6.04
N ARG A 302 -13.32 -24.14 5.81
CA ARG A 302 -12.15 -23.32 5.48
C ARG A 302 -11.97 -22.18 6.48
N VAL A 303 -10.81 -21.53 6.44
CA VAL A 303 -10.57 -20.29 7.19
C VAL A 303 -11.58 -19.23 6.72
N ASP A 304 -12.33 -18.63 7.65
CA ASP A 304 -13.16 -17.46 7.39
C ASP A 304 -12.25 -16.27 7.07
N LEU A 305 -12.23 -15.84 5.80
CA LEU A 305 -11.33 -14.80 5.33
C LEU A 305 -11.72 -13.41 5.87
N ARG A 306 -13.01 -13.16 6.10
CA ARG A 306 -13.45 -11.88 6.70
C ARG A 306 -12.94 -11.74 8.13
N GLU A 307 -13.04 -12.80 8.92
CA GLU A 307 -12.50 -12.81 10.27
C GLU A 307 -10.96 -12.71 10.26
N LEU A 308 -10.31 -13.39 9.31
CA LEU A 308 -8.86 -13.27 9.11
C LEU A 308 -8.46 -11.81 8.83
N MET A 309 -9.18 -11.08 7.96
CA MET A 309 -8.86 -9.67 7.66
C MET A 309 -8.91 -8.78 8.91
N LYS A 310 -9.88 -8.97 9.79
CA LYS A 310 -9.96 -8.24 11.08
C LYS A 310 -8.75 -8.53 11.96
N VAL A 311 -8.38 -9.79 12.10
CA VAL A 311 -7.22 -10.20 12.92
C VAL A 311 -5.91 -9.66 12.34
N ILE A 312 -5.74 -9.70 11.03
CA ILE A 312 -4.55 -9.19 10.33
C ILE A 312 -4.50 -7.65 10.44
N GLY A 313 -5.63 -6.97 10.27
CA GLY A 313 -5.73 -5.52 10.46
C GLY A 313 -5.38 -5.08 11.88
N ALA A 314 -5.86 -5.81 12.90
CA ALA A 314 -5.53 -5.54 14.30
C ALA A 314 -4.03 -5.70 14.61
N LYS A 315 -3.27 -6.43 13.78
CA LYS A 315 -1.80 -6.55 13.87
C LYS A 315 -1.05 -5.41 13.17
N GLY A 316 -1.75 -4.42 12.62
CA GLY A 316 -1.13 -3.29 11.91
C GLY A 316 -0.74 -3.59 10.47
N ILE A 317 -1.22 -4.68 9.88
CA ILE A 317 -1.01 -5.00 8.46
C ILE A 317 -2.14 -4.31 7.68
N ASP A 318 -1.81 -3.20 7.03
CA ASP A 318 -2.75 -2.30 6.35
C ASP A 318 -3.07 -2.73 4.92
N SER A 319 -2.24 -3.58 4.34
CA SER A 319 -2.35 -3.95 2.91
C SER A 319 -1.85 -5.36 2.64
N ILE A 320 -2.49 -6.06 1.70
CA ILE A 320 -2.20 -7.44 1.33
C ILE A 320 -2.17 -7.57 -0.18
N LEU A 321 -1.10 -8.16 -0.71
CA LEU A 321 -1.05 -8.72 -2.05
C LEU A 321 -1.55 -10.18 -2.00
N LEU A 322 -2.72 -10.43 -2.55
CA LEU A 322 -3.25 -11.79 -2.69
C LEU A 322 -2.70 -12.41 -3.98
N GLU A 323 -1.76 -13.34 -3.82
CA GLU A 323 -1.20 -14.16 -4.90
C GLU A 323 -1.67 -15.62 -4.78
N GLY A 324 -2.96 -15.80 -4.55
CA GLY A 324 -3.55 -17.11 -4.33
C GLY A 324 -3.68 -17.95 -5.61
N GLY A 325 -3.82 -19.26 -5.45
CA GLY A 325 -4.38 -20.14 -6.49
C GLY A 325 -5.90 -19.95 -6.61
N ALA A 326 -6.52 -20.65 -7.59
CA ALA A 326 -7.95 -20.50 -7.92
C ALA A 326 -8.88 -20.56 -6.70
N ASN A 327 -8.67 -21.54 -5.81
CA ASN A 327 -9.53 -21.74 -4.64
C ASN A 327 -9.51 -20.58 -3.65
N LEU A 328 -8.34 -20.03 -3.35
CA LEU A 328 -8.23 -18.90 -2.42
C LEU A 328 -8.76 -17.62 -3.06
N ASN A 329 -8.45 -17.39 -4.34
CA ASN A 329 -8.96 -16.22 -5.08
C ASN A 329 -10.49 -16.25 -5.18
N PHE A 330 -11.07 -17.43 -5.48
CA PHE A 330 -12.53 -17.58 -5.50
C PHE A 330 -13.15 -17.27 -4.13
N SER A 331 -12.64 -17.87 -3.05
CA SER A 331 -13.12 -17.60 -1.69
C SER A 331 -12.97 -16.11 -1.32
N ALA A 332 -11.88 -15.46 -1.73
CA ALA A 332 -11.64 -14.05 -1.47
C ALA A 332 -12.65 -13.13 -2.18
N LEU A 333 -13.05 -13.46 -3.40
CA LEU A 333 -14.08 -12.75 -4.15
C LEU A 333 -15.48 -13.03 -3.55
N GLU A 334 -15.81 -14.28 -3.28
CA GLU A 334 -17.09 -14.70 -2.69
C GLU A 334 -17.31 -14.06 -1.32
N GLU A 335 -16.27 -13.99 -0.51
CA GLU A 335 -16.34 -13.36 0.81
C GLU A 335 -16.20 -11.83 0.76
N GLY A 336 -15.92 -11.25 -0.40
CA GLY A 336 -15.84 -9.80 -0.59
C GLY A 336 -14.69 -9.13 0.16
N ILE A 337 -13.55 -9.85 0.35
CA ILE A 337 -12.37 -9.26 1.00
C ILE A 337 -11.48 -8.49 0.03
N VAL A 338 -11.57 -8.75 -1.27
CA VAL A 338 -10.83 -8.01 -2.30
C VAL A 338 -11.37 -6.59 -2.36
N THR A 339 -10.48 -5.60 -2.31
CA THR A 339 -10.90 -4.20 -2.41
C THR A 339 -11.44 -3.94 -3.81
N PRO A 340 -12.58 -3.26 -3.97
CA PRO A 340 -13.10 -2.90 -5.29
C PRO A 340 -12.05 -2.23 -6.17
N ASP A 341 -12.05 -2.53 -7.46
CA ASP A 341 -11.12 -2.00 -8.49
C ASP A 341 -9.62 -2.24 -8.23
N SER A 342 -9.28 -3.15 -7.30
CA SER A 342 -7.91 -3.49 -6.95
C SER A 342 -7.45 -4.86 -7.47
N THR A 343 -7.97 -5.29 -8.61
CA THR A 343 -7.54 -6.54 -9.27
C THR A 343 -6.50 -6.23 -10.35
N ILE A 344 -5.36 -6.92 -10.29
CA ILE A 344 -4.29 -6.86 -11.29
C ILE A 344 -4.20 -8.19 -12.01
N THR A 345 -4.39 -8.19 -13.32
CA THR A 345 -4.23 -9.36 -14.16
C THR A 345 -2.98 -9.24 -15.03
N CYS A 346 -2.08 -10.22 -14.92
CA CYS A 346 -0.92 -10.36 -15.78
C CYS A 346 -1.27 -11.36 -16.89
N GLU A 347 -1.47 -10.87 -18.10
CA GLU A 347 -1.77 -11.70 -19.26
C GLU A 347 -0.49 -12.16 -19.95
N GLY A 348 -0.47 -13.39 -20.44
CA GLY A 348 0.63 -13.96 -21.23
C GLY A 348 0.10 -14.81 -22.38
N VAL A 349 0.88 -14.89 -23.44
CA VAL A 349 0.64 -15.82 -24.56
C VAL A 349 1.58 -16.99 -24.38
N TYR A 350 1.05 -18.20 -24.22
CA TYR A 350 1.88 -19.39 -24.35
C TYR A 350 2.39 -19.51 -25.78
N LYS A 351 3.71 -19.58 -25.96
CA LYS A 351 4.27 -20.12 -27.19
C LYS A 351 4.14 -21.63 -27.08
N TYR A 352 3.28 -22.20 -27.92
CA TYR A 352 3.20 -23.63 -28.14
C TYR A 352 4.46 -24.12 -28.83
#